data_62d92151ddf9c075644d46a8d4cd7679
#
_entry.id   62d92151ddf9c075644d46a8d4cd7679
#
_cell.length_a   1.000
_cell.length_b   1.000
_cell.length_c   1.000
_cell.angle_alpha   90.00
_cell.angle_beta   90.00
_cell.angle_gamma   90.00
#
_symmetry.space_group_name_H-M   'P 1'
#
loop_
_entity.id
_entity.type
_entity.pdbx_description
1 polymer ?
#
loop_
_entity_poly.entity_id
_entity_poly.type
_entity_poly.pdbx_seq_one_letter_code
_entity_poly.pdbx_strand_id
1 'polypeptide(L)'
;GDENEVSIRVESSYTYPVSLEVIDEIPVVFQKRDVDFRTKLQANEGKTITYRLRPTRRGVYSFGYVRVFVTGRIGLVSRRYTCAEPLDIKVYPSYLMLHQYELLAMSDNLTELGIKRIRRVGHHTEFEQIKEYVKGDDYRTINWKASARRHELMVNVYQDERSQQIYNVIDKGRVMQQAFRGMTLLDY
;
A
#
# COMPACT_ATOMS: atom_id res chain seq x y z
N GLY A 1 2.55 -7.71 1.53
CA GLY A 1 1.51 -7.61 2.38
C GLY A 1 1.74 -7.19 3.80
N ASP A 2 0.88 -6.29 4.24
CA ASP A 2 0.88 -5.79 5.60
C ASP A 2 0.12 -6.76 6.52
N GLU A 3 0.46 -6.73 7.81
CA GLU A 3 -0.29 -7.46 8.82
C GLU A 3 -1.62 -6.74 9.08
N ASN A 4 -2.72 -7.46 8.94
CA ASN A 4 -4.06 -6.98 9.23
C ASN A 4 -4.58 -7.66 10.49
N GLU A 5 -5.14 -6.86 11.39
CA GLU A 5 -5.75 -7.33 12.61
C GLU A 5 -7.19 -7.77 12.34
N VAL A 6 -7.51 -8.99 12.78
CA VAL A 6 -8.85 -9.57 12.71
C VAL A 6 -9.35 -9.76 14.14
N SER A 7 -10.56 -9.31 14.42
CA SER A 7 -11.18 -9.44 15.75
C SER A 7 -12.51 -10.18 15.64
N ILE A 8 -12.67 -11.19 16.50
CA ILE A 8 -13.91 -11.96 16.66
C ILE A 8 -14.46 -11.65 18.06
N ARG A 9 -15.63 -11.05 18.12
CA ARG A 9 -16.34 -10.82 19.37
C ARG A 9 -17.33 -11.94 19.61
N VAL A 10 -17.17 -12.63 20.75
CA VAL A 10 -18.04 -13.71 21.16
C VAL A 10 -18.74 -13.32 22.47
N GLU A 11 -20.06 -13.44 22.50
CA GLU A 11 -20.89 -13.17 23.67
C GLU A 11 -21.64 -14.43 24.08
N SER A 12 -21.57 -14.74 25.37
CA SER A 12 -22.29 -15.89 25.96
C SER A 12 -23.60 -15.45 26.56
N SER A 13 -24.69 -16.07 26.15
CA SER A 13 -26.01 -15.92 26.80
C SER A 13 -26.30 -17.03 27.83
N TYR A 14 -25.32 -17.87 28.13
CA TYR A 14 -25.45 -18.87 29.19
C TYR A 14 -25.40 -18.24 30.56
N THR A 15 -26.25 -18.74 31.48
CA THR A 15 -26.30 -18.29 32.91
C THR A 15 -25.25 -18.94 33.78
N TYR A 16 -24.36 -19.75 33.21
CA TYR A 16 -23.28 -20.44 33.89
C TYR A 16 -21.99 -20.39 33.09
N PRO A 17 -20.82 -20.56 33.73
CA PRO A 17 -19.54 -20.54 33.06
C PRO A 17 -19.41 -21.64 32.00
N VAL A 18 -18.87 -21.30 30.84
CA VAL A 18 -18.66 -22.20 29.71
C VAL A 18 -17.22 -22.11 29.19
N SER A 19 -16.72 -23.22 28.67
CA SER A 19 -15.47 -23.27 27.92
C SER A 19 -15.79 -23.17 26.42
N LEU A 20 -15.12 -22.29 25.73
CA LEU A 20 -15.29 -22.08 24.30
C LEU A 20 -14.03 -22.50 23.55
N GLU A 21 -14.25 -23.15 22.42
CA GLU A 21 -13.26 -23.35 21.37
C GLU A 21 -13.80 -22.70 20.10
N VAL A 22 -13.14 -21.66 19.63
CA VAL A 22 -13.55 -20.86 18.47
C VAL A 22 -12.59 -21.16 17.35
N ILE A 23 -13.11 -21.67 16.24
CA ILE A 23 -12.35 -21.99 15.04
C ILE A 23 -12.83 -21.10 13.91
N ASP A 24 -11.93 -20.31 13.36
CA ASP A 24 -12.21 -19.49 12.18
C ASP A 24 -11.75 -20.20 10.90
N GLU A 25 -12.66 -20.37 9.94
CA GLU A 25 -12.34 -21.00 8.67
C GLU A 25 -11.70 -19.99 7.71
N ILE A 26 -10.41 -19.76 7.90
CA ILE A 26 -9.65 -18.88 7.02
C ILE A 26 -9.20 -19.60 5.73
N PRO A 27 -9.04 -18.89 4.59
CA PRO A 27 -8.55 -19.46 3.36
C PRO A 27 -7.17 -20.12 3.54
N VAL A 28 -6.99 -21.30 2.95
CA VAL A 28 -5.77 -22.12 3.04
C VAL A 28 -4.52 -21.35 2.59
N VAL A 29 -4.69 -20.37 1.72
CA VAL A 29 -3.60 -19.54 1.19
C VAL A 29 -2.81 -18.82 2.28
N PHE A 30 -3.46 -18.48 3.40
CA PHE A 30 -2.77 -17.86 4.54
C PHE A 30 -1.85 -18.82 5.30
N GLN A 31 -1.95 -20.12 5.06
CA GLN A 31 -1.15 -21.19 5.69
C GLN A 31 -1.07 -21.07 7.22
N LYS A 32 -2.04 -20.40 7.85
CA LYS A 32 -2.12 -20.24 9.28
C LYS A 32 -2.94 -21.39 9.88
N ARG A 33 -2.34 -22.14 10.78
CA ARG A 33 -2.99 -23.28 11.45
C ARG A 33 -3.50 -22.93 12.84
N ASP A 34 -3.01 -21.84 13.43
CA ASP A 34 -3.29 -21.42 14.82
C ASP A 34 -4.52 -20.50 14.87
N VAL A 35 -5.65 -20.97 14.30
CA VAL A 35 -6.95 -20.26 14.32
C VAL A 35 -7.97 -20.95 15.21
N ASP A 36 -7.49 -21.77 16.11
CA ASP A 36 -8.22 -22.43 17.18
C ASP A 36 -7.95 -21.67 18.48
N PHE A 37 -8.97 -20.98 18.98
CA PHE A 37 -8.88 -20.15 20.17
C PHE A 37 -9.70 -20.76 21.30
N ARG A 38 -9.02 -21.16 22.37
CA ARG A 38 -9.67 -21.72 23.56
C ARG A 38 -9.76 -20.66 24.65
N THR A 39 -10.95 -20.42 25.15
CA THR A 39 -11.20 -19.45 26.21
C THR A 39 -12.32 -19.92 27.13
N LYS A 40 -12.40 -19.31 28.31
CA LYS A 40 -13.53 -19.54 29.24
C LYS A 40 -14.28 -18.21 29.36
N LEU A 41 -15.59 -18.29 29.38
CA LEU A 41 -16.49 -17.18 29.65
C LEU A 41 -17.30 -17.45 30.92
N GLN A 42 -17.50 -16.39 31.69
CA GLN A 42 -18.44 -16.40 32.81
C GLN A 42 -19.89 -16.28 32.28
N ALA A 43 -20.85 -16.37 33.18
CA ALA A 43 -22.26 -16.17 32.83
C ALA A 43 -22.43 -14.77 32.18
N ASN A 44 -23.08 -14.73 31.02
CA ASN A 44 -23.39 -13.50 30.26
C ASN A 44 -22.15 -12.62 29.97
N GLU A 45 -20.97 -13.22 29.82
CA GLU A 45 -19.73 -12.53 29.52
C GLU A 45 -19.49 -12.46 28.00
N GLY A 46 -18.91 -11.33 27.54
CA GLY A 46 -18.43 -11.16 26.18
C GLY A 46 -16.89 -11.05 26.16
N LYS A 47 -16.27 -11.65 25.16
CA LYS A 47 -14.81 -11.57 24.94
C LYS A 47 -14.47 -11.35 23.49
N THR A 48 -13.47 -10.51 23.25
CA THR A 48 -12.90 -10.30 21.91
C THR A 48 -11.61 -11.10 21.78
N ILE A 49 -11.53 -11.87 20.70
CA ILE A 49 -10.36 -12.63 20.29
C ILE A 49 -9.74 -11.89 19.12
N THR A 50 -8.47 -11.55 19.23
CA THR A 50 -7.75 -10.82 18.19
C THR A 50 -6.59 -11.65 17.67
N TYR A 51 -6.44 -11.71 16.36
CA TYR A 51 -5.32 -12.35 15.71
C TYR A 51 -4.92 -11.58 14.45
N ARG A 52 -3.76 -11.89 13.87
CA ARG A 52 -3.23 -11.17 12.71
C ARG A 52 -3.12 -12.10 11.51
N LEU A 53 -3.52 -11.56 10.35
CA LEU A 53 -3.38 -12.20 9.06
C LEU A 53 -2.50 -11.34 8.15
N ARG A 54 -1.61 -12.00 7.42
CA ARG A 54 -0.75 -11.36 6.44
C ARG A 54 -1.02 -11.94 5.05
N PRO A 55 -1.78 -11.25 4.20
CA PRO A 55 -1.96 -11.67 2.82
C PRO A 55 -0.67 -11.48 2.04
N THR A 56 -0.24 -12.51 1.31
CA THR A 56 0.97 -12.49 0.49
C THR A 56 0.71 -12.19 -0.98
N ARG A 57 -0.56 -12.24 -1.40
CA ARG A 57 -0.98 -11.96 -2.78
C ARG A 57 -2.23 -11.13 -2.77
N ARG A 58 -2.38 -10.26 -3.76
CA ARG A 58 -3.64 -9.56 -4.03
C ARG A 58 -4.66 -10.53 -4.61
N GLY A 59 -5.93 -10.27 -4.38
CA GLY A 59 -7.02 -11.11 -4.90
C GLY A 59 -8.25 -11.08 -4.03
N VAL A 60 -9.19 -11.95 -4.34
CA VAL A 60 -10.40 -12.18 -3.55
C VAL A 60 -10.17 -13.43 -2.71
N TYR A 61 -10.40 -13.31 -1.41
CA TYR A 61 -10.24 -14.39 -0.45
C TYR A 61 -11.59 -14.71 0.18
N SER A 62 -12.04 -15.96 0.03
CA SER A 62 -13.31 -16.42 0.59
C SER A 62 -13.09 -16.97 1.99
N PHE A 63 -13.55 -16.24 2.98
CA PHE A 63 -13.58 -16.69 4.38
C PHE A 63 -14.81 -17.57 4.58
N GLY A 64 -14.65 -18.66 5.33
CA GLY A 64 -15.71 -19.60 5.66
C GLY A 64 -16.52 -19.18 6.89
N TYR A 65 -17.01 -20.18 7.62
CA TYR A 65 -17.79 -20.00 8.83
C TYR A 65 -16.88 -19.87 10.05
N VAL A 66 -17.38 -19.17 11.08
CA VAL A 66 -16.80 -19.25 12.42
C VAL A 66 -17.53 -20.37 13.19
N ARG A 67 -16.80 -21.40 13.58
CA ARG A 67 -17.33 -22.52 14.36
C ARG A 67 -16.99 -22.33 15.83
N VAL A 68 -18.00 -22.39 16.67
CA VAL A 68 -17.85 -22.26 18.12
C VAL A 68 -18.32 -23.54 18.79
N PHE A 69 -17.41 -24.19 19.51
CA PHE A 69 -17.72 -25.33 20.36
C PHE A 69 -17.85 -24.85 21.80
N VAL A 70 -19.02 -25.07 22.37
CA VAL A 70 -19.35 -24.68 23.74
C VAL A 70 -19.39 -25.91 24.61
N THR A 71 -18.56 -25.95 25.64
CA THR A 71 -18.51 -27.06 26.59
C THR A 71 -18.90 -26.54 27.96
N GLY A 72 -19.87 -27.20 28.59
CA GLY A 72 -20.35 -26.85 29.91
C GLY A 72 -19.34 -27.19 31.01
N ARG A 73 -19.66 -26.82 32.28
CA ARG A 73 -18.77 -26.93 33.44
C ARG A 73 -18.25 -28.35 33.68
N ILE A 74 -19.06 -29.36 33.42
CA ILE A 74 -18.72 -30.77 33.68
C ILE A 74 -17.87 -31.38 32.55
N GLY A 75 -17.83 -30.73 31.38
CA GLY A 75 -17.01 -31.19 30.25
C GLY A 75 -17.55 -32.40 29.47
N LEU A 76 -18.73 -32.92 29.84
CA LEU A 76 -19.30 -34.14 29.25
C LEU A 76 -19.97 -33.91 27.90
N VAL A 77 -20.45 -32.70 27.65
CA VAL A 77 -21.20 -32.35 26.41
C VAL A 77 -20.59 -31.11 25.80
N SER A 78 -20.29 -31.19 24.51
CA SER A 78 -19.90 -30.06 23.69
C SER A 78 -20.93 -29.81 22.61
N ARG A 79 -21.40 -28.59 22.48
CA ARG A 79 -22.34 -28.17 21.44
C ARG A 79 -21.65 -27.27 20.42
N ARG A 80 -21.80 -27.62 19.14
CA ARG A 80 -21.25 -26.83 18.03
C ARG A 80 -22.29 -25.81 17.56
N TYR A 81 -21.84 -24.58 17.41
CA TYR A 81 -22.55 -23.51 16.75
C TYR A 81 -21.78 -23.09 15.49
N THR A 82 -22.48 -22.82 14.42
CA THR A 82 -21.94 -22.23 13.19
C THR A 82 -22.41 -20.79 13.17
N CYS A 83 -21.47 -19.89 13.28
CA CYS A 83 -21.69 -18.45 13.36
C CYS A 83 -21.02 -17.79 12.15
N ALA A 84 -21.43 -16.55 11.87
CA ALA A 84 -21.05 -15.80 10.69
C ALA A 84 -21.41 -16.49 9.36
N GLU A 85 -21.52 -15.72 8.32
CA GLU A 85 -21.73 -16.19 6.96
C GLU A 85 -20.42 -16.09 6.19
N PRO A 86 -20.20 -16.93 5.16
CA PRO A 86 -19.04 -16.83 4.30
C PRO A 86 -18.96 -15.44 3.67
N LEU A 87 -17.77 -14.86 3.66
CA LEU A 87 -17.52 -13.50 3.16
C LEU A 87 -16.32 -13.47 2.24
N ASP A 88 -16.50 -12.86 1.08
CA ASP A 88 -15.43 -12.60 0.13
C ASP A 88 -14.78 -11.25 0.42
N ILE A 89 -13.49 -11.27 0.78
CA ILE A 89 -12.72 -10.08 1.08
C ILE A 89 -11.73 -9.82 -0.05
N LYS A 90 -11.77 -8.60 -0.60
CA LYS A 90 -10.82 -8.14 -1.61
C LYS A 90 -9.56 -7.61 -0.93
N VAL A 91 -8.43 -8.21 -1.26
CA VAL A 91 -7.11 -7.78 -0.80
C VAL A 91 -6.42 -7.01 -1.91
N TYR A 92 -6.08 -5.76 -1.63
CA TYR A 92 -5.35 -4.87 -2.51
C TYR A 92 -3.84 -4.93 -2.20
N PRO A 93 -2.99 -4.50 -3.15
CA PRO A 93 -1.56 -4.31 -2.87
C PRO A 93 -1.36 -3.32 -1.71
N SER A 94 -0.24 -3.45 -1.01
CA SER A 94 0.10 -2.51 0.06
C SER A 94 0.30 -1.10 -0.51
N TYR A 95 -0.50 -0.15 -0.02
CA TYR A 95 -0.40 1.27 -0.38
C TYR A 95 0.26 2.12 0.71
N LEU A 96 0.56 1.53 1.87
CA LEU A 96 1.16 2.26 2.99
C LEU A 96 2.53 2.86 2.62
N MET A 97 3.30 2.14 1.80
CA MET A 97 4.57 2.62 1.28
C MET A 97 4.41 3.74 0.26
N LEU A 98 3.26 3.84 -0.40
CA LEU A 98 3.01 4.81 -1.47
C LEU A 98 3.12 6.25 -0.95
N HIS A 99 2.57 6.53 0.23
CA HIS A 99 2.70 7.84 0.88
C HIS A 99 4.14 8.21 1.22
N GLN A 100 4.95 7.23 1.62
CA GLN A 100 6.37 7.48 1.88
C GLN A 100 7.11 7.84 0.59
N TYR A 101 6.84 7.12 -0.50
CA TYR A 101 7.43 7.43 -1.81
C TYR A 101 6.91 8.75 -2.40
N GLU A 102 5.65 9.10 -2.16
CA GLU A 102 5.07 10.38 -2.58
C GLU A 102 5.76 11.55 -1.87
N LEU A 103 5.95 11.46 -0.56
CA LEU A 103 6.69 12.45 0.23
C LEU A 103 8.15 12.55 -0.22
N LEU A 104 8.79 11.43 -0.53
CA LEU A 104 10.16 11.38 -1.04
C LEU A 104 10.26 11.97 -2.46
N ALA A 105 9.27 11.72 -3.31
CA ALA A 105 9.21 12.28 -4.66
C ALA A 105 8.96 13.80 -4.65
N MET A 106 8.23 14.30 -3.65
CA MET A 106 8.02 15.73 -3.43
C MET A 106 9.23 16.42 -2.78
N SER A 107 10.02 15.68 -2.00
CA SER A 107 11.26 16.19 -1.45
C SER A 107 12.35 16.16 -2.53
N ASP A 108 13.10 17.24 -2.67
CA ASP A 108 14.25 17.32 -3.60
C ASP A 108 15.41 16.38 -3.24
N ASN A 109 15.27 15.54 -2.22
CA ASN A 109 16.26 14.63 -1.67
C ASN A 109 16.36 13.26 -2.36
N LEU A 110 15.87 13.14 -3.59
CA LEU A 110 16.02 11.92 -4.42
C LEU A 110 17.48 11.47 -4.59
N THR A 111 18.42 12.37 -4.36
CA THR A 111 19.87 12.12 -4.46
C THR A 111 20.37 11.25 -3.30
N GLU A 112 19.80 11.37 -2.10
CA GLU A 112 20.19 10.59 -0.91
C GLU A 112 19.76 9.13 -1.00
N LEU A 113 18.73 8.83 -1.80
CA LEU A 113 18.22 7.47 -2.03
C LEU A 113 18.95 6.72 -3.14
N GLY A 114 20.05 7.29 -3.69
CA GLY A 114 20.78 6.68 -4.80
C GLY A 114 20.04 6.73 -6.13
N ILE A 115 18.91 7.40 -6.20
CA ILE A 115 18.20 7.63 -7.45
C ILE A 115 18.95 8.70 -8.24
N LYS A 116 19.60 8.27 -9.31
CA LYS A 116 20.39 9.13 -10.18
C LYS A 116 19.54 10.30 -10.66
N ARG A 117 19.91 11.51 -10.28
CA ARG A 117 19.27 12.73 -10.79
C ARG A 117 19.38 12.71 -12.29
N ILE A 118 18.27 12.48 -12.99
CA ILE A 118 18.24 12.61 -14.45
C ILE A 118 18.47 14.08 -14.73
N ARG A 119 19.65 14.41 -15.24
CA ARG A 119 19.99 15.75 -15.68
C ARG A 119 19.02 16.07 -16.82
N ARG A 120 18.01 16.88 -16.53
CA ARG A 120 17.11 17.38 -17.56
C ARG A 120 17.93 18.27 -18.48
N VAL A 121 18.35 17.73 -19.60
CA VAL A 121 18.79 18.52 -20.73
C VAL A 121 17.51 19.00 -21.42
N GLY A 122 16.92 20.05 -20.87
CA GLY A 122 15.83 20.76 -21.52
C GLY A 122 16.41 21.47 -22.74
N HIS A 123 16.07 21.02 -23.93
CA HIS A 123 16.15 21.90 -25.09
C HIS A 123 14.93 22.83 -24.96
N HIS A 124 15.21 24.08 -24.58
CA HIS A 124 14.25 25.18 -24.50
C HIS A 124 13.61 25.38 -25.87
N THR A 125 12.38 25.06 -26.02
CA THR A 125 11.72 25.04 -27.34
C THR A 125 10.73 26.16 -27.51
N GLU A 126 10.15 26.73 -26.46
CA GLU A 126 9.23 27.84 -26.57
C GLU A 126 9.85 29.15 -26.07
N PHE A 127 9.89 30.15 -26.96
CA PHE A 127 10.33 31.51 -26.69
C PHE A 127 9.26 32.20 -25.79
N GLU A 128 9.65 32.69 -24.62
CA GLU A 128 8.75 33.42 -23.73
C GLU A 128 8.90 34.92 -23.90
N GLN A 129 10.10 35.44 -23.67
CA GLN A 129 10.37 36.90 -23.70
C GLN A 129 11.86 37.19 -23.88
N ILE A 130 12.13 38.47 -24.17
CA ILE A 130 13.48 39.02 -24.18
C ILE A 130 13.64 39.88 -22.94
N LYS A 131 14.63 39.58 -22.09
CA LYS A 131 15.00 40.38 -20.93
C LYS A 131 16.43 40.92 -21.02
N GLU A 132 16.77 41.89 -20.16
CA GLU A 132 18.13 42.37 -20.02
C GLU A 132 19.03 41.27 -19.45
N TYR A 133 20.26 41.21 -19.94
CA TYR A 133 21.26 40.27 -19.45
C TYR A 133 21.66 40.61 -18.01
N VAL A 134 21.62 39.65 -17.13
CA VAL A 134 22.10 39.75 -15.77
C VAL A 134 23.31 38.83 -15.62
N LYS A 135 24.32 39.25 -14.84
CA LYS A 135 25.52 38.44 -14.60
C LYS A 135 25.09 37.07 -13.99
N GLY A 136 25.30 36.01 -14.76
CA GLY A 136 24.88 34.64 -14.41
C GLY A 136 23.94 33.99 -15.43
N ASP A 137 23.36 34.79 -16.36
CA ASP A 137 22.59 34.24 -17.47
C ASP A 137 23.52 33.56 -18.50
N ASP A 138 23.02 32.53 -19.19
CA ASP A 138 23.79 31.81 -20.20
C ASP A 138 24.07 32.69 -21.42
N TYR A 139 25.35 32.92 -21.72
CA TYR A 139 25.77 33.72 -22.85
C TYR A 139 25.32 33.18 -24.21
N ARG A 140 24.95 31.91 -24.31
CA ARG A 140 24.43 31.27 -25.53
C ARG A 140 23.03 31.73 -25.87
N THR A 141 22.30 32.28 -24.92
CA THR A 141 20.94 32.81 -25.14
C THR A 141 20.90 34.28 -25.48
N ILE A 142 22.06 34.94 -25.68
CA ILE A 142 22.12 36.36 -26.08
C ILE A 142 21.49 36.57 -27.44
N ASN A 143 20.53 37.50 -27.46
CA ASN A 143 19.91 37.97 -28.70
C ASN A 143 20.63 39.19 -29.26
N TRP A 144 21.60 38.94 -30.14
CA TRP A 144 22.42 40.01 -30.73
C TRP A 144 21.60 41.06 -31.50
N LYS A 145 20.50 40.65 -32.10
CA LYS A 145 19.61 41.57 -32.86
C LYS A 145 18.84 42.52 -31.96
N ALA A 146 18.35 42.02 -30.85
CA ALA A 146 17.67 42.84 -29.82
C ALA A 146 18.67 43.74 -29.08
N SER A 147 19.84 43.23 -28.76
CA SER A 147 20.92 43.98 -28.12
C SER A 147 21.40 45.15 -28.96
N ALA A 148 21.58 44.97 -30.27
CA ALA A 148 21.99 46.05 -31.18
C ALA A 148 20.94 47.17 -31.28
N ARG A 149 19.65 46.84 -31.10
CA ARG A 149 18.58 47.86 -31.18
C ARG A 149 18.43 48.66 -29.87
N ARG A 150 18.72 48.03 -28.73
CA ARG A 150 18.54 48.67 -27.42
C ARG A 150 19.82 49.22 -26.81
N HIS A 151 20.97 48.97 -27.45
CA HIS A 151 22.30 49.29 -26.94
C HIS A 151 22.66 48.67 -25.58
N GLU A 152 21.93 47.62 -25.18
CA GLU A 152 22.12 46.84 -23.97
C GLU A 152 22.08 45.37 -24.31
N LEU A 153 22.81 44.53 -23.51
CA LEU A 153 22.80 43.10 -23.74
C LEU A 153 21.44 42.50 -23.36
N MET A 154 20.81 41.84 -24.34
CA MET A 154 19.51 41.21 -24.21
C MET A 154 19.62 39.69 -24.36
N VAL A 155 18.88 38.93 -23.55
CA VAL A 155 18.82 37.47 -23.61
C VAL A 155 17.41 36.97 -23.91
N ASN A 156 17.33 35.91 -24.68
CA ASN A 156 16.08 35.18 -24.87
C ASN A 156 15.81 34.30 -23.65
N VAL A 157 14.62 34.41 -23.09
CA VAL A 157 14.10 33.52 -22.05
C VAL A 157 13.16 32.54 -22.73
N TYR A 158 13.39 31.25 -22.42
CA TYR A 158 12.58 30.16 -22.93
C TYR A 158 11.83 29.53 -21.77
N GLN A 159 10.56 29.18 -22.01
CA GLN A 159 9.74 28.48 -21.03
C GLN A 159 9.94 26.98 -21.17
N ASP A 160 10.13 26.30 -20.03
CA ASP A 160 10.14 24.84 -20.01
C ASP A 160 8.73 24.32 -20.30
N GLU A 161 8.58 23.59 -21.40
CA GLU A 161 7.34 22.91 -21.74
C GLU A 161 7.08 21.82 -20.69
N ARG A 162 6.13 22.09 -19.77
CA ARG A 162 5.80 21.18 -18.67
C ARG A 162 4.82 20.06 -19.07
N SER A 163 4.29 20.09 -20.27
CA SER A 163 3.36 19.08 -20.78
C SER A 163 4.10 17.91 -21.43
N GLN A 164 4.72 17.05 -20.63
CA GLN A 164 5.23 15.77 -21.12
C GLN A 164 4.17 14.69 -20.89
N GLN A 165 3.84 13.95 -21.95
CA GLN A 165 3.06 12.73 -21.79
C GLN A 165 3.95 11.67 -21.09
N ILE A 166 3.57 11.30 -19.87
CA ILE A 166 4.26 10.27 -19.10
C ILE A 166 3.54 8.94 -19.32
N TYR A 167 4.25 7.98 -19.92
CA TYR A 167 3.75 6.63 -20.09
C TYR A 167 4.30 5.76 -18.95
N ASN A 168 3.41 5.23 -18.13
CA ASN A 168 3.76 4.24 -17.12
C ASN A 168 3.57 2.84 -17.71
N VAL A 169 4.66 2.12 -17.93
CA VAL A 169 4.64 0.76 -18.45
C VAL A 169 4.92 -0.21 -17.32
N ILE A 170 3.96 -1.09 -17.01
CA ILE A 170 4.10 -2.14 -16.00
C ILE A 170 4.30 -3.47 -16.74
N ASP A 171 5.45 -4.10 -16.55
CA ASP A 171 5.70 -5.44 -17.05
C ASP A 171 4.97 -6.49 -16.18
N LYS A 172 4.16 -7.34 -16.82
CA LYS A 172 3.48 -8.48 -16.20
C LYS A 172 4.06 -9.83 -16.65
N GLY A 173 5.25 -9.83 -17.23
CA GLY A 173 5.92 -11.00 -17.73
C GLY A 173 6.28 -12.02 -16.64
N ARG A 174 6.82 -13.16 -17.07
CA ARG A 174 7.18 -14.28 -16.16
C ARG A 174 8.20 -13.87 -15.09
N VAL A 175 9.06 -12.91 -15.38
CA VAL A 175 10.06 -12.40 -14.43
C VAL A 175 9.40 -11.78 -13.21
N MET A 176 8.28 -11.06 -13.40
CA MET A 176 7.54 -10.42 -12.33
C MET A 176 6.75 -11.39 -11.44
N GLN A 177 6.62 -12.66 -11.87
CA GLN A 177 6.00 -13.73 -11.08
C GLN A 177 6.97 -14.41 -10.11
N GLN A 178 8.27 -14.10 -10.19
CA GLN A 178 9.26 -14.66 -9.27
C GLN A 178 8.99 -14.22 -7.83
N ALA A 179 9.21 -15.16 -6.90
CA ALA A 179 9.02 -14.89 -5.48
C ALA A 179 10.15 -14.01 -4.95
N PHE A 180 9.79 -12.90 -4.31
CA PHE A 180 10.69 -12.02 -3.60
C PHE A 180 10.14 -11.74 -2.21
N ARG A 181 10.91 -12.08 -1.17
CA ARG A 181 10.50 -11.95 0.24
C ARG A 181 9.12 -12.55 0.57
N GLY A 182 8.78 -13.67 -0.07
CA GLY A 182 7.52 -14.38 0.16
C GLY A 182 6.32 -13.84 -0.63
N MET A 183 6.50 -12.86 -1.50
CA MET A 183 5.49 -12.31 -2.41
C MET A 183 6.00 -12.35 -3.86
N THR A 184 5.12 -12.15 -4.84
CA THR A 184 5.56 -11.95 -6.23
C THR A 184 6.14 -10.55 -6.38
N LEU A 185 7.11 -10.35 -7.29
CA LEU A 185 7.65 -9.02 -7.58
C LEU A 185 6.57 -8.02 -8.01
N LEU A 186 5.49 -8.51 -8.61
CA LEU A 186 4.35 -7.68 -9.02
C LEU A 186 3.48 -7.23 -7.83
N ASP A 187 3.49 -8.00 -6.73
CA ASP A 187 2.69 -7.72 -5.53
C ASP A 187 3.51 -7.04 -4.42
N TYR A 188 4.85 -6.96 -4.60
CA TYR A 188 5.76 -6.25 -3.72
C TYR A 188 5.73 -4.75 -3.97
#